data_9c8b6902d8de568483436798915e3218
#
_entry.id   9c8b6902d8de568483436798915e3218
#
_cell.length_a   1.000
_cell.length_b   1.000
_cell.length_c   1.000
_cell.angle_alpha   90.00
_cell.angle_beta   90.00
_cell.angle_gamma   90.00
#
_symmetry.space_group_name_H-M   'P 1'
#
loop_
_entity.id
_entity.type
_entity.pdbx_description
1 polymer ?
#
loop_
_entity_poly.entity_id
_entity_poly.type
_entity_poly.pdbx_seq_one_letter_code
_entity_poly.pdbx_strand_id
1 'polypeptide(L)'
;MLHENKTPLTIVTGFLGSGKTTLLSNVLKDKSFAGTSVIINEYGQAGLDHRLIRRIEERTTLLSGGCVCCNRREDLVAELQDMLNAHQKGELPLDRVILETTGLADPAPILFSILTHPLLVHHFYIDMVIACLDAANGELHLQNNPESVKQIVAADRVIITKTDISSPEVVETLRQKIQLINPAAQISTAAHGQVGIDIFAAPIAPDIDRLQNLSATAGEHATNIHSMAIQFEKPLDWLAFGIWLSMLLQKHGESMFRVKGIVDVGELGPIVLNGVQHIIHPPQHLPDWRDYEERNSQIVFIMRDIQPQQILASLNAFQHLIGAEPEIKEICLDPFA
;
A
#
# COMPACT_ATOMS: atom_id res chain seq x y z
N MET A 1 -6.49 20.06 0.75
CA MET A 1 -6.76 20.68 2.06
C MET A 1 -6.88 19.74 3.27
N LEU A 2 -7.13 18.43 3.13
CA LEU A 2 -7.23 17.52 4.30
C LEU A 2 -5.91 17.21 5.02
N HIS A 3 -4.76 17.50 4.41
CA HIS A 3 -3.43 17.15 4.95
C HIS A 3 -2.49 18.35 5.14
N GLU A 4 -2.98 19.59 5.02
CA GLU A 4 -2.14 20.81 5.01
C GLU A 4 -1.23 20.98 6.23
N ASN A 5 -1.49 20.28 7.33
CA ASN A 5 -0.68 20.36 8.55
C ASN A 5 -0.24 18.98 9.08
N LYS A 6 -0.30 17.93 8.24
CA LYS A 6 0.09 16.59 8.66
C LYS A 6 1.36 16.14 7.96
N THR A 7 2.22 15.44 8.68
CA THR A 7 3.43 14.87 8.15
C THR A 7 3.12 13.61 7.33
N PRO A 8 3.57 13.51 6.06
CA PRO A 8 3.44 12.30 5.27
C PRO A 8 4.28 11.16 5.88
N LEU A 9 3.67 9.98 5.98
CA LEU A 9 4.31 8.77 6.45
C LEU A 9 4.27 7.70 5.35
N THR A 10 5.45 7.35 4.85
CA THR A 10 5.64 6.29 3.86
C THR A 10 6.07 5.02 4.56
N ILE A 11 5.39 3.90 4.29
CA ILE A 11 5.76 2.57 4.79
C ILE A 11 6.55 1.84 3.72
N VAL A 12 7.75 1.35 4.06
CA VAL A 12 8.57 0.50 3.20
C VAL A 12 8.59 -0.91 3.79
N THR A 13 8.01 -1.85 3.06
CA THR A 13 7.88 -3.25 3.45
C THR A 13 8.49 -4.18 2.40
N GLY A 14 8.46 -5.47 2.62
CA GLY A 14 8.99 -6.50 1.72
C GLY A 14 9.69 -7.59 2.51
N PHE A 15 9.76 -8.79 1.97
CA PHE A 15 10.30 -9.95 2.67
C PHE A 15 11.77 -9.80 3.10
N LEU A 16 12.26 -10.73 3.90
CA LEU A 16 13.66 -10.74 4.34
C LEU A 16 14.61 -10.76 3.14
N GLY A 17 15.63 -9.90 3.17
CA GLY A 17 16.60 -9.79 2.09
C GLY A 17 16.10 -9.13 0.81
N SER A 18 14.88 -8.58 0.76
CA SER A 18 14.31 -7.92 -0.44
C SER A 18 14.97 -6.58 -0.80
N GLY A 19 15.95 -6.11 -0.05
CA GLY A 19 16.71 -4.89 -0.37
C GLY A 19 16.12 -3.58 0.13
N LYS A 20 15.17 -3.59 1.07
CA LYS A 20 14.54 -2.40 1.68
C LYS A 20 15.57 -1.39 2.18
N THR A 21 16.43 -1.82 3.10
CA THR A 21 17.45 -0.97 3.72
C THR A 21 18.45 -0.41 2.70
N THR A 22 18.84 -1.21 1.71
CA THR A 22 19.73 -0.75 0.62
C THR A 22 19.06 0.32 -0.23
N LEU A 23 17.80 0.12 -0.59
CA LEU A 23 17.00 1.09 -1.32
C LEU A 23 16.87 2.40 -0.54
N LEU A 24 16.49 2.34 0.73
CA LEU A 24 16.38 3.52 1.59
C LEU A 24 17.71 4.25 1.76
N SER A 25 18.81 3.50 1.98
CA SER A 25 20.14 4.07 2.11
C SER A 25 20.58 4.85 0.85
N ASN A 26 20.10 4.47 -0.33
CA ASN A 26 20.38 5.20 -1.56
C ASN A 26 19.48 6.41 -1.75
N VAL A 27 18.18 6.26 -1.49
CA VAL A 27 17.20 7.35 -1.61
C VAL A 27 17.50 8.50 -0.65
N LEU A 28 17.88 8.19 0.58
CA LEU A 28 18.18 9.18 1.62
C LEU A 28 19.47 10.01 1.35
N LYS A 29 20.26 9.64 0.34
CA LYS A 29 21.40 10.47 -0.11
C LYS A 29 20.95 11.68 -0.92
N ASP A 30 19.75 11.64 -1.49
CA ASP A 30 19.24 12.76 -2.25
C ASP A 30 18.83 13.92 -1.33
N LYS A 31 19.14 15.14 -1.77
CA LYS A 31 18.88 16.37 -1.00
C LYS A 31 17.38 16.62 -0.76
N SER A 32 16.51 16.11 -1.62
CA SER A 32 15.06 16.23 -1.46
C SER A 32 14.52 15.49 -0.21
N PHE A 33 15.32 14.58 0.36
CA PHE A 33 14.99 13.86 1.59
C PHE A 33 15.66 14.44 2.85
N ALA A 34 16.24 15.65 2.77
CA ALA A 34 16.99 16.26 3.90
C ALA A 34 16.16 16.42 5.18
N GLY A 35 14.84 16.66 5.07
CA GLY A 35 13.89 16.76 6.20
C GLY A 35 13.20 15.47 6.61
N THR A 36 13.66 14.31 6.10
CA THR A 36 13.05 13.00 6.34
C THR A 36 13.59 12.36 7.61
N SER A 37 12.70 11.93 8.48
CA SER A 37 13.00 11.06 9.63
C SER A 37 12.71 9.61 9.27
N VAL A 38 13.56 8.68 9.73
CA VAL A 38 13.46 7.25 9.40
C VAL A 38 13.34 6.41 10.65
N ILE A 39 12.33 5.56 10.69
CA ILE A 39 12.14 4.52 11.71
C ILE A 39 12.46 3.17 11.07
N ILE A 40 13.40 2.42 11.62
CA ILE A 40 13.71 1.07 11.18
C ILE A 40 13.26 0.09 12.24
N ASN A 41 12.27 -0.73 11.89
CA ASN A 41 11.76 -1.78 12.76
C ASN A 41 12.30 -3.13 12.28
N GLU A 42 13.45 -3.57 12.79
CA GLU A 42 14.09 -4.82 12.38
C GLU A 42 14.06 -5.89 13.50
N TYR A 43 13.89 -7.15 13.07
CA TYR A 43 13.93 -8.31 13.93
C TYR A 43 15.32 -8.96 13.89
N GLY A 44 16.10 -8.86 14.95
CA GLY A 44 17.33 -9.62 15.06
C GLY A 44 18.49 -8.83 15.66
N GLN A 45 19.47 -9.56 16.18
CA GLN A 45 20.63 -9.02 16.86
C GLN A 45 21.32 -7.94 16.04
N ALA A 46 21.33 -6.75 16.60
CA ALA A 46 22.08 -5.61 16.10
C ALA A 46 23.55 -5.98 15.90
N GLY A 47 24.05 -5.94 14.69
CA GLY A 47 25.45 -6.18 14.51
C GLY A 47 26.07 -5.66 13.21
N LEU A 48 25.43 -5.82 12.08
CA LEU A 48 26.08 -5.55 10.80
C LEU A 48 25.52 -4.34 10.03
N ASP A 49 24.23 -4.12 10.07
CA ASP A 49 23.59 -3.04 9.27
C ASP A 49 23.61 -1.67 9.97
N HIS A 50 23.75 -1.62 11.29
CA HIS A 50 23.95 -0.38 12.06
C HIS A 50 25.12 0.49 11.56
N ARG A 51 26.16 -0.10 10.96
CA ARG A 51 27.32 0.68 10.46
C ARG A 51 27.04 1.40 9.15
N LEU A 52 26.12 0.89 8.33
CA LEU A 52 25.69 1.54 7.10
C LEU A 52 24.74 2.72 7.41
N ILE A 53 23.85 2.53 8.37
CA ILE A 53 22.86 3.52 8.76
C ILE A 53 23.47 4.65 9.61
N ARG A 54 24.43 4.35 10.50
CA ARG A 54 25.19 5.37 11.25
C ARG A 54 25.95 6.38 10.39
N ARG A 55 26.21 6.09 9.11
CA ARG A 55 26.80 7.05 8.16
C ARG A 55 25.80 8.03 7.56
N ILE A 56 24.49 7.79 7.71
CA ILE A 56 23.42 8.71 7.29
C ILE A 56 23.04 9.66 8.44
N GLU A 57 23.94 9.77 9.41
CA GLU A 57 24.04 10.69 10.56
C GLU A 57 22.73 11.26 11.14
N GLU A 58 22.56 11.06 12.45
CA GLU A 58 21.74 11.83 13.41
C GLU A 58 20.20 11.77 13.29
N ARG A 59 19.60 11.16 12.24
CA ARG A 59 18.17 11.24 11.97
C ARG A 59 17.46 9.88 11.93
N THR A 60 18.15 8.80 12.27
CA THR A 60 17.58 7.45 12.22
C THR A 60 17.38 6.92 13.63
N THR A 61 16.15 6.68 13.99
CA THR A 61 15.81 6.04 15.26
C THR A 61 15.57 4.54 15.04
N LEU A 62 16.23 3.73 15.90
CA LEU A 62 16.14 2.28 15.85
C LEU A 62 15.27 1.78 17.00
N LEU A 63 14.17 1.10 16.68
CA LEU A 63 13.36 0.43 17.69
C LEU A 63 14.10 -0.77 18.26
N SER A 64 14.49 -0.71 19.52
CA SER A 64 15.19 -1.77 20.23
C SER A 64 14.26 -2.96 20.45
N GLY A 65 14.55 -4.08 19.78
CA GLY A 65 13.69 -5.24 19.70
C GLY A 65 13.48 -6.02 21.00
N GLY A 66 12.25 -6.26 21.33
CA GLY A 66 11.76 -7.29 22.26
C GLY A 66 10.64 -8.10 21.61
N CYS A 67 10.41 -9.34 22.01
CA CYS A 67 9.53 -10.33 21.36
C CYS A 67 8.16 -9.85 20.90
N VAL A 68 7.89 -10.20 19.65
CA VAL A 68 6.63 -10.54 18.94
C VAL A 68 5.28 -10.00 19.43
N CYS A 69 4.63 -9.29 18.56
CA CYS A 69 3.19 -9.04 18.32
C CYS A 69 2.46 -7.98 19.14
N CYS A 70 2.58 -7.85 20.44
CA CYS A 70 1.79 -6.88 21.21
C CYS A 70 2.56 -5.60 21.59
N ASN A 71 3.80 -5.71 22.01
CA ASN A 71 4.60 -4.56 22.49
C ASN A 71 5.05 -3.62 21.34
N ARG A 72 5.21 -4.12 20.13
CA ARG A 72 5.76 -3.34 19.01
C ARG A 72 4.84 -2.25 18.45
N ARG A 73 3.52 -2.37 18.65
CA ARG A 73 2.58 -1.30 18.25
C ARG A 73 2.68 -0.12 19.19
N GLU A 74 2.79 -0.39 20.48
CA GLU A 74 2.99 0.63 21.51
C GLU A 74 4.33 1.33 21.33
N ASP A 75 5.39 0.57 21.01
CA ASP A 75 6.72 1.11 20.72
C ASP A 75 6.71 2.04 19.50
N LEU A 76 6.04 1.68 18.40
CA LEU A 76 5.91 2.53 17.22
C LEU A 76 5.13 3.81 17.53
N VAL A 77 4.04 3.70 18.29
CA VAL A 77 3.24 4.85 18.70
C VAL A 77 4.07 5.79 19.57
N ALA A 78 4.80 5.24 20.56
CA ALA A 78 5.68 6.01 21.42
C ALA A 78 6.77 6.73 20.63
N GLU A 79 7.42 6.04 19.68
CA GLU A 79 8.46 6.62 18.82
C GLU A 79 7.94 7.79 17.98
N LEU A 80 6.78 7.62 17.34
CA LEU A 80 6.15 8.70 16.57
C LEU A 80 5.74 9.88 17.47
N GLN A 81 5.33 9.64 18.72
CA GLN A 81 5.06 10.68 19.70
C GLN A 81 6.34 11.43 20.10
N ASP A 82 7.44 10.71 20.34
CA ASP A 82 8.73 11.31 20.70
C ASP A 82 9.27 12.15 19.53
N MET A 83 9.12 11.70 18.29
CA MET A 83 9.46 12.51 17.11
C MET A 83 8.64 13.81 17.03
N LEU A 84 7.34 13.76 17.32
CA LEU A 84 6.50 14.95 17.38
C LEU A 84 6.95 15.91 18.46
N ASN A 85 7.28 15.38 19.65
CA ASN A 85 7.77 16.19 20.77
C ASN A 85 9.11 16.87 20.44
N ALA A 86 10.04 16.13 19.80
CA ALA A 86 11.33 16.67 19.36
C ALA A 86 11.16 17.74 18.27
N HIS A 87 10.24 17.52 17.33
CA HIS A 87 9.91 18.48 16.29
C HIS A 87 9.34 19.79 16.88
N GLN A 88 8.42 19.71 17.83
CA GLN A 88 7.85 20.86 18.52
C GLN A 88 8.90 21.69 19.29
N LYS A 89 9.96 21.04 19.76
CA LYS A 89 11.11 21.71 20.40
C LYS A 89 12.13 22.28 19.40
N GLY A 90 11.94 22.03 18.09
CA GLY A 90 12.89 22.42 17.05
C GLY A 90 14.15 21.56 16.98
N GLU A 91 14.15 20.40 17.63
CA GLU A 91 15.29 19.48 17.71
C GLU A 91 15.36 18.52 16.49
N LEU A 92 14.21 18.27 15.84
CA LEU A 92 14.08 17.32 14.73
C LEU A 92 13.27 17.92 13.59
N PRO A 93 13.75 17.92 12.32
CA PRO A 93 12.90 18.19 11.16
C PRO A 93 11.95 17.01 10.93
N LEU A 94 10.69 17.29 10.58
CA LEU A 94 9.65 16.29 10.41
C LEU A 94 8.83 16.57 9.15
N ASP A 95 9.52 16.82 8.02
CA ASP A 95 8.87 17.08 6.73
C ASP A 95 8.25 15.80 6.15
N ARG A 96 8.85 14.64 6.49
CA ARG A 96 8.39 13.30 6.12
C ARG A 96 8.90 12.27 7.12
N VAL A 97 8.13 11.20 7.30
CA VAL A 97 8.58 9.98 8.00
C VAL A 97 8.59 8.81 7.03
N ILE A 98 9.67 8.03 7.05
CA ILE A 98 9.74 6.73 6.38
C ILE A 98 9.87 5.64 7.44
N LEU A 99 8.95 4.69 7.42
CA LEU A 99 8.93 3.54 8.31
C LEU A 99 9.33 2.28 7.54
N GLU A 100 10.51 1.72 7.82
CA GLU A 100 10.90 0.40 7.32
C GLU A 100 10.36 -0.69 8.26
N THR A 101 9.59 -1.63 7.71
CA THR A 101 9.08 -2.76 8.49
C THR A 101 10.05 -3.93 8.49
N THR A 102 9.92 -4.84 9.46
CA THR A 102 10.63 -6.13 9.41
C THR A 102 10.18 -6.93 8.19
N GLY A 103 11.07 -7.81 7.69
CA GLY A 103 10.78 -8.64 6.51
C GLY A 103 9.62 -9.64 6.67
N LEU A 104 9.19 -9.92 7.90
CA LEU A 104 8.04 -10.80 8.21
C LEU A 104 6.78 -10.03 8.64
N ALA A 105 6.80 -8.71 8.58
CA ALA A 105 5.67 -7.92 9.03
C ALA A 105 4.51 -7.97 8.03
N ASP A 106 3.29 -8.14 8.56
CA ASP A 106 2.07 -7.76 7.88
C ASP A 106 1.91 -6.22 8.04
N PRO A 107 1.81 -5.44 6.94
CA PRO A 107 1.68 -3.99 7.05
C PRO A 107 0.35 -3.52 7.66
N ALA A 108 -0.72 -4.31 7.54
CA ALA A 108 -2.05 -3.90 7.94
C ALA A 108 -2.17 -3.52 9.43
N PRO A 109 -1.61 -4.25 10.40
CA PRO A 109 -1.61 -3.84 11.79
C PRO A 109 -0.87 -2.52 12.07
N ILE A 110 0.17 -2.21 11.28
CA ILE A 110 0.92 -0.95 11.38
C ILE A 110 0.05 0.20 10.88
N LEU A 111 -0.56 0.04 9.70
CA LEU A 111 -1.52 0.98 9.14
C LEU A 111 -2.67 1.25 10.13
N PHE A 112 -3.21 0.19 10.73
CA PHE A 112 -4.27 0.32 11.73
C PHE A 112 -3.86 1.21 12.89
N SER A 113 -2.68 0.96 13.47
CA SER A 113 -2.20 1.72 14.62
C SER A 113 -2.08 3.21 14.31
N ILE A 114 -1.58 3.56 13.12
CA ILE A 114 -1.40 4.97 12.71
C ILE A 114 -2.75 5.64 12.44
N LEU A 115 -3.65 4.95 11.75
CA LEU A 115 -4.93 5.50 11.29
C LEU A 115 -6.00 5.59 12.39
N THR A 116 -5.87 4.82 13.48
CA THR A 116 -6.86 4.79 14.57
C THR A 116 -6.38 5.41 15.87
N HIS A 117 -5.06 5.62 16.03
CA HIS A 117 -4.54 6.22 17.26
C HIS A 117 -4.92 7.71 17.35
N PRO A 118 -5.58 8.15 18.44
CA PRO A 118 -6.16 9.50 18.54
C PRO A 118 -5.18 10.65 18.28
N LEU A 119 -3.93 10.50 18.72
CA LEU A 119 -2.91 11.52 18.47
C LEU A 119 -2.37 11.43 17.04
N LEU A 120 -1.98 10.22 16.59
CA LEU A 120 -1.27 10.07 15.33
C LEU A 120 -2.12 10.47 14.13
N VAL A 121 -3.42 10.18 14.14
CA VAL A 121 -4.34 10.54 13.05
C VAL A 121 -4.43 12.05 12.80
N HIS A 122 -4.10 12.88 13.80
CA HIS A 122 -4.11 14.33 13.66
C HIS A 122 -2.79 14.90 13.14
N HIS A 123 -1.68 14.18 13.31
CA HIS A 123 -0.34 14.65 12.97
C HIS A 123 0.28 13.98 11.76
N PHE A 124 -0.14 12.74 11.45
CA PHE A 124 0.38 11.98 10.32
C PHE A 124 -0.74 11.58 9.36
N TYR A 125 -0.39 11.36 8.11
CA TYR A 125 -1.22 10.64 7.14
C TYR A 125 -0.36 9.61 6.41
N ILE A 126 -0.97 8.48 6.04
CA ILE A 126 -0.28 7.49 5.22
C ILE A 126 -0.21 8.02 3.81
N ASP A 127 0.99 8.37 3.38
CA ASP A 127 1.26 8.85 2.03
C ASP A 127 1.27 7.69 1.05
N MET A 128 2.03 6.62 1.38
CA MET A 128 2.23 5.49 0.49
C MET A 128 2.73 4.26 1.23
N VAL A 129 2.40 3.08 0.70
CA VAL A 129 3.01 1.80 1.06
C VAL A 129 3.84 1.31 -0.13
N ILE A 130 5.14 1.11 0.07
CA ILE A 130 6.07 0.59 -0.93
C ILE A 130 6.47 -0.82 -0.49
N ALA A 131 6.29 -1.82 -1.38
CA ALA A 131 6.80 -3.17 -1.15
C ALA A 131 8.01 -3.46 -2.03
N CYS A 132 9.08 -3.99 -1.44
CA CYS A 132 10.25 -4.46 -2.15
C CYS A 132 10.15 -5.97 -2.38
N LEU A 133 10.33 -6.42 -3.62
CA LEU A 133 10.39 -7.82 -4.00
C LEU A 133 11.70 -8.10 -4.74
N ASP A 134 12.49 -9.06 -4.24
CA ASP A 134 13.77 -9.47 -4.81
C ASP A 134 13.57 -10.24 -6.13
N ALA A 135 14.18 -9.81 -7.20
CA ALA A 135 14.05 -10.47 -8.51
C ALA A 135 14.58 -11.92 -8.51
N ALA A 136 15.60 -12.22 -7.70
CA ALA A 136 16.22 -13.55 -7.70
C ALA A 136 15.38 -14.60 -6.93
N ASN A 137 14.69 -14.18 -5.84
CA ASN A 137 13.94 -15.10 -4.98
C ASN A 137 12.47 -14.75 -4.86
N GLY A 138 12.02 -13.69 -5.52
CA GLY A 138 10.67 -13.15 -5.36
C GLY A 138 9.58 -14.16 -5.69
N GLU A 139 9.75 -14.97 -6.74
CA GLU A 139 8.79 -16.01 -7.07
C GLU A 139 8.66 -17.05 -5.95
N LEU A 140 9.77 -17.54 -5.42
CA LEU A 140 9.81 -18.48 -4.31
C LEU A 140 9.16 -17.88 -3.05
N HIS A 141 9.41 -16.60 -2.79
CA HIS A 141 8.80 -15.89 -1.64
C HIS A 141 7.29 -15.75 -1.80
N LEU A 142 6.79 -15.43 -2.98
CA LEU A 142 5.37 -15.34 -3.24
C LEU A 142 4.66 -16.69 -3.10
N GLN A 143 5.31 -17.79 -3.49
CA GLN A 143 4.75 -19.14 -3.40
C GLN A 143 4.73 -19.69 -1.96
N ASN A 144 5.77 -19.42 -1.17
CA ASN A 144 5.97 -20.11 0.12
C ASN A 144 5.72 -19.24 1.34
N ASN A 145 5.62 -17.91 1.19
CA ASN A 145 5.53 -16.99 2.32
C ASN A 145 4.30 -16.09 2.18
N PRO A 146 3.22 -16.38 2.91
CA PRO A 146 1.99 -15.59 2.87
C PRO A 146 2.21 -14.12 3.25
N GLU A 147 3.24 -13.82 4.04
CA GLU A 147 3.64 -12.45 4.38
C GLU A 147 4.06 -11.65 3.15
N SER A 148 4.81 -12.27 2.21
CA SER A 148 5.18 -11.63 0.94
C SER A 148 3.95 -11.22 0.13
N VAL A 149 2.95 -12.08 0.05
CA VAL A 149 1.70 -11.79 -0.65
C VAL A 149 0.96 -10.63 0.02
N LYS A 150 0.83 -10.64 1.36
CA LYS A 150 0.19 -9.56 2.12
C LYS A 150 0.90 -8.22 1.93
N GLN A 151 2.25 -8.23 1.86
CA GLN A 151 3.06 -7.04 1.62
C GLN A 151 2.79 -6.47 0.22
N ILE A 152 2.74 -7.33 -0.81
CA ILE A 152 2.42 -6.91 -2.17
C ILE A 152 0.99 -6.38 -2.27
N VAL A 153 0.01 -7.05 -1.66
CA VAL A 153 -1.39 -6.61 -1.69
C VAL A 153 -1.59 -5.26 -1.01
N ALA A 154 -0.90 -5.03 0.11
CA ALA A 154 -1.00 -3.75 0.84
C ALA A 154 -0.31 -2.59 0.10
N ALA A 155 0.57 -2.86 -0.85
CA ALA A 155 1.40 -1.86 -1.50
C ALA A 155 0.63 -0.98 -2.49
N ASP A 156 0.96 0.30 -2.50
CA ASP A 156 0.62 1.23 -3.58
C ASP A 156 1.63 1.14 -4.71
N ARG A 157 2.87 0.79 -4.35
CA ARG A 157 3.97 0.60 -5.30
C ARG A 157 4.79 -0.62 -4.94
N VAL A 158 5.14 -1.41 -5.95
CA VAL A 158 6.04 -2.55 -5.81
C VAL A 158 7.34 -2.25 -6.55
N ILE A 159 8.47 -2.44 -5.85
CA ILE A 159 9.79 -2.28 -6.43
C ILE A 159 10.43 -3.66 -6.57
N ILE A 160 10.63 -4.10 -7.80
CA ILE A 160 11.40 -5.31 -8.08
C ILE A 160 12.87 -4.94 -7.96
N THR A 161 13.50 -5.39 -6.90
CA THR A 161 14.90 -5.11 -6.57
C THR A 161 15.86 -6.15 -7.15
N LYS A 162 17.17 -5.87 -7.12
CA LYS A 162 18.22 -6.79 -7.56
C LYS A 162 18.08 -7.24 -9.02
N THR A 163 17.55 -6.37 -9.87
CA THR A 163 17.43 -6.67 -11.31
C THR A 163 18.77 -6.76 -12.03
N ASP A 164 19.84 -6.30 -11.39
CA ASP A 164 21.23 -6.41 -11.84
C ASP A 164 21.79 -7.84 -11.81
N ILE A 165 21.18 -8.74 -11.04
CA ILE A 165 21.59 -10.15 -10.92
C ILE A 165 20.53 -11.14 -11.44
N SER A 166 19.53 -10.66 -12.13
CA SER A 166 18.42 -11.48 -12.68
C SER A 166 18.23 -11.20 -14.16
N SER A 167 17.76 -12.20 -14.92
CA SER A 167 17.48 -11.98 -16.34
C SER A 167 16.21 -11.12 -16.56
N PRO A 168 16.12 -10.42 -17.70
CA PRO A 168 14.92 -9.63 -18.02
C PRO A 168 13.63 -10.46 -18.03
N GLU A 169 13.71 -11.72 -18.43
CA GLU A 169 12.56 -12.64 -18.49
C GLU A 169 12.02 -12.95 -17.09
N VAL A 170 12.92 -13.14 -16.11
CA VAL A 170 12.54 -13.34 -14.70
C VAL A 170 11.86 -12.10 -14.14
N VAL A 171 12.40 -10.93 -14.43
CA VAL A 171 11.81 -9.65 -14.00
C VAL A 171 10.43 -9.46 -14.59
N GLU A 172 10.24 -9.78 -15.88
CA GLU A 172 8.93 -9.67 -16.54
C GLU A 172 7.91 -10.68 -16.00
N THR A 173 8.33 -11.93 -15.76
CA THR A 173 7.48 -12.94 -15.11
C THR A 173 7.01 -12.47 -13.72
N LEU A 174 7.92 -11.91 -12.93
CA LEU A 174 7.56 -11.34 -11.62
C LEU A 174 6.62 -10.15 -11.75
N ARG A 175 6.82 -9.28 -12.73
CA ARG A 175 5.94 -8.16 -13.02
C ARG A 175 4.51 -8.64 -13.27
N GLN A 176 4.35 -9.64 -14.11
CA GLN A 176 3.05 -10.25 -14.41
C GLN A 176 2.41 -10.84 -13.15
N LYS A 177 3.16 -11.62 -12.35
CA LYS A 177 2.65 -12.19 -11.08
C LYS A 177 2.23 -11.10 -10.09
N ILE A 178 3.00 -10.02 -9.94
CA ILE A 178 2.64 -8.89 -9.09
C ILE A 178 1.34 -8.25 -9.58
N GLN A 179 1.18 -8.05 -10.90
CA GLN A 179 -0.02 -7.49 -11.49
C GLN A 179 -1.26 -8.36 -11.23
N LEU A 180 -1.09 -9.70 -11.23
CA LEU A 180 -2.16 -10.63 -10.88
C LEU A 180 -2.56 -10.50 -9.40
N ILE A 181 -1.59 -10.36 -8.49
CA ILE A 181 -1.84 -10.25 -7.05
C ILE A 181 -2.41 -8.86 -6.67
N ASN A 182 -1.82 -7.79 -7.23
CA ASN A 182 -2.21 -6.41 -6.95
C ASN A 182 -2.19 -5.58 -8.23
N PRO A 183 -3.29 -5.62 -8.99
CA PRO A 183 -3.41 -4.87 -10.24
C PRO A 183 -3.39 -3.35 -10.05
N ALA A 184 -3.71 -2.87 -8.85
CA ALA A 184 -3.71 -1.44 -8.52
C ALA A 184 -2.32 -0.89 -8.16
N ALA A 185 -1.31 -1.74 -8.00
CA ALA A 185 0.03 -1.30 -7.66
C ALA A 185 0.82 -0.83 -8.89
N GLN A 186 1.53 0.27 -8.74
CA GLN A 186 2.55 0.67 -9.71
C GLN A 186 3.80 -0.17 -9.52
N ILE A 187 4.40 -0.67 -10.62
CA ILE A 187 5.58 -1.52 -10.56
C ILE A 187 6.79 -0.79 -11.15
N SER A 188 7.83 -0.67 -10.34
CA SER A 188 9.13 -0.12 -10.71
C SER A 188 10.23 -1.16 -10.50
N THR A 189 11.41 -0.92 -11.06
CA THR A 189 12.58 -1.79 -10.91
C THR A 189 13.73 -1.05 -10.26
N ALA A 190 14.58 -1.78 -9.54
CA ALA A 190 15.80 -1.25 -8.93
C ALA A 190 16.99 -2.17 -9.17
N ALA A 191 18.07 -1.60 -9.71
CA ALA A 191 19.38 -2.23 -9.82
C ALA A 191 20.31 -1.61 -8.77
N HIS A 192 21.06 -2.43 -8.03
CA HIS A 192 21.95 -1.97 -6.96
C HIS A 192 21.27 -1.05 -5.92
N GLY A 193 19.96 -1.20 -5.71
CA GLY A 193 19.16 -0.34 -4.83
C GLY A 193 18.95 1.09 -5.35
N GLN A 194 19.29 1.36 -6.60
CA GLN A 194 19.07 2.67 -7.24
C GLN A 194 17.68 2.72 -7.88
N VAL A 195 16.95 3.77 -7.59
CA VAL A 195 15.60 4.06 -8.12
C VAL A 195 15.47 5.54 -8.39
N GLY A 196 14.55 5.92 -9.28
CA GLY A 196 14.18 7.32 -9.45
C GLY A 196 13.49 7.86 -8.20
N ILE A 197 13.65 9.15 -7.92
CA ILE A 197 13.04 9.81 -6.75
C ILE A 197 11.51 9.85 -6.86
N ASP A 198 11.01 9.82 -8.08
CA ASP A 198 9.58 9.79 -8.44
C ASP A 198 8.82 8.61 -7.83
N ILE A 199 9.52 7.57 -7.36
CA ILE A 199 8.88 6.46 -6.65
C ILE A 199 8.23 6.88 -5.33
N PHE A 200 8.63 8.01 -4.76
CA PHE A 200 8.02 8.59 -3.56
C PHE A 200 6.98 9.67 -3.88
N ALA A 201 6.66 9.88 -5.14
CA ALA A 201 5.50 10.67 -5.53
C ALA A 201 4.21 9.86 -5.28
N ALA A 202 3.16 10.52 -4.80
CA ALA A 202 1.89 9.86 -4.53
C ALA A 202 1.39 9.10 -5.77
N PRO A 203 0.98 7.83 -5.65
CA PRO A 203 0.48 7.08 -6.79
C PRO A 203 -0.85 7.66 -7.26
N ILE A 204 -0.97 7.82 -8.57
CA ILE A 204 -2.24 8.13 -9.23
C ILE A 204 -3.21 6.96 -8.99
N ALA A 205 -4.52 7.21 -9.11
CA ALA A 205 -5.55 6.17 -8.99
C ALA A 205 -5.27 4.95 -9.90
N PRO A 206 -5.82 3.78 -9.59
CA PRO A 206 -5.62 2.58 -10.37
C PRO A 206 -6.12 2.80 -11.80
N ASP A 207 -5.27 2.44 -12.77
CA ASP A 207 -5.60 2.42 -14.19
C ASP A 207 -6.35 1.11 -14.51
N ILE A 208 -7.66 1.20 -14.67
CA ILE A 208 -8.51 0.02 -14.96
C ILE A 208 -8.33 -0.46 -16.40
N ASP A 209 -8.00 0.41 -17.34
CA ASP A 209 -7.74 -0.03 -18.72
C ASP A 209 -6.52 -0.95 -18.78
N ARG A 210 -5.58 -0.75 -17.87
CA ARG A 210 -4.47 -1.67 -17.62
C ARG A 210 -4.95 -3.04 -17.12
N LEU A 211 -6.03 -3.08 -16.34
CA LEU A 211 -6.63 -4.31 -15.82
C LEU A 211 -7.34 -5.13 -16.91
N GLN A 212 -7.90 -4.48 -17.93
CA GLN A 212 -8.60 -5.16 -19.04
C GLN A 212 -7.66 -5.97 -19.94
N ASN A 213 -6.38 -5.58 -20.01
CA ASN A 213 -5.37 -6.22 -20.84
C ASN A 213 -4.68 -7.41 -20.15
N LEU A 214 -4.98 -7.67 -18.88
CA LEU A 214 -4.54 -8.87 -18.20
C LEU A 214 -5.45 -10.03 -18.64
N SER A 215 -5.07 -10.69 -19.73
CA SER A 215 -5.78 -11.87 -20.23
C SER A 215 -5.93 -12.91 -19.13
N ALA A 216 -7.17 -13.39 -18.94
CA ALA A 216 -7.49 -14.45 -18.01
C ALA A 216 -6.80 -15.77 -18.46
N THR A 217 -5.61 -16.01 -18.00
CA THR A 217 -5.03 -17.35 -18.01
C THR A 217 -5.45 -18.00 -16.70
N ALA A 218 -6.59 -18.70 -16.76
CA ALA A 218 -7.07 -19.51 -15.67
C ALA A 218 -6.11 -20.67 -15.42
N GLY A 219 -5.54 -20.72 -14.24
CA GLY A 219 -4.79 -21.85 -13.72
C GLY A 219 -5.22 -22.11 -12.29
N GLU A 220 -5.67 -23.32 -12.02
CA GLU A 220 -6.05 -23.77 -10.69
C GLU A 220 -4.79 -23.98 -9.84
N HIS A 221 -4.43 -23.05 -8.93
CA HIS A 221 -3.57 -23.40 -7.77
C HIS A 221 -3.64 -22.37 -6.61
N ALA A 222 -3.86 -22.90 -5.45
CA ALA A 222 -3.32 -22.66 -4.10
C ALA A 222 -3.46 -21.32 -3.38
N THR A 223 -3.87 -20.22 -3.97
CA THR A 223 -4.24 -19.02 -3.23
C THR A 223 -5.63 -18.55 -3.66
N ASN A 224 -6.60 -18.62 -2.75
CA ASN A 224 -7.97 -18.13 -2.97
C ASN A 224 -8.03 -16.59 -3.01
N ILE A 225 -7.05 -15.93 -3.66
CA ILE A 225 -7.01 -14.48 -3.81
C ILE A 225 -7.68 -14.11 -5.14
N HIS A 226 -8.65 -13.22 -5.05
CA HIS A 226 -9.39 -12.70 -6.18
C HIS A 226 -9.21 -11.19 -6.27
N SER A 227 -8.97 -10.68 -7.47
CA SER A 227 -9.02 -9.26 -7.77
C SER A 227 -10.25 -8.97 -8.61
N MET A 228 -10.94 -7.90 -8.29
CA MET A 228 -12.16 -7.47 -8.95
C MET A 228 -12.13 -5.97 -9.16
N ALA A 229 -12.45 -5.51 -10.37
CA ALA A 229 -12.66 -4.11 -10.66
C ALA A 229 -14.15 -3.83 -10.94
N ILE A 230 -14.66 -2.77 -10.36
CA ILE A 230 -16.02 -2.28 -10.59
C ILE A 230 -15.93 -0.88 -11.16
N GLN A 231 -16.66 -0.61 -12.21
CA GLN A 231 -16.83 0.70 -12.82
C GLN A 231 -18.29 1.16 -12.71
N PHE A 232 -18.48 2.47 -12.49
CA PHE A 232 -19.78 3.11 -12.53
C PHE A 232 -19.68 4.32 -13.45
N GLU A 233 -20.53 4.37 -14.46
CA GLU A 233 -20.56 5.47 -15.43
C GLU A 233 -21.28 6.72 -14.89
N LYS A 234 -22.10 6.55 -13.84
CA LYS A 234 -22.88 7.62 -13.23
C LYS A 234 -22.34 7.95 -11.84
N PRO A 235 -22.51 9.21 -11.40
CA PRO A 235 -22.17 9.59 -10.05
C PRO A 235 -22.90 8.73 -9.01
N LEU A 236 -22.20 8.35 -7.94
CA LEU A 236 -22.71 7.56 -6.82
C LEU A 236 -23.29 8.46 -5.72
N ASP A 237 -24.33 8.00 -5.06
CA ASP A 237 -24.69 8.54 -3.75
C ASP A 237 -23.62 8.13 -2.73
N TRP A 238 -22.83 9.12 -2.30
CA TRP A 238 -21.70 8.90 -1.41
C TRP A 238 -22.10 8.27 -0.06
N LEU A 239 -23.25 8.68 0.49
CA LEU A 239 -23.71 8.18 1.78
C LEU A 239 -24.12 6.69 1.65
N ALA A 240 -24.93 6.36 0.66
CA ALA A 240 -25.38 4.99 0.42
C ALA A 240 -24.20 4.06 0.09
N PHE A 241 -23.28 4.52 -0.76
CA PHE A 241 -22.06 3.78 -1.08
C PHE A 241 -21.18 3.56 0.15
N GLY A 242 -20.98 4.59 0.97
CA GLY A 242 -20.20 4.52 2.21
C GLY A 242 -20.80 3.53 3.23
N ILE A 243 -22.13 3.51 3.37
CA ILE A 243 -22.83 2.54 4.22
C ILE A 243 -22.61 1.12 3.69
N TRP A 244 -22.83 0.89 2.39
CA TRP A 244 -22.59 -0.41 1.76
C TRP A 244 -21.15 -0.90 1.97
N LEU A 245 -20.17 -0.05 1.66
CA LEU A 245 -18.75 -0.40 1.81
C LEU A 245 -18.41 -0.71 3.28
N SER A 246 -18.92 0.08 4.22
CA SER A 246 -18.71 -0.16 5.66
C SER A 246 -19.28 -1.50 6.10
N MET A 247 -20.48 -1.86 5.66
CA MET A 247 -21.11 -3.15 5.96
C MET A 247 -20.34 -4.31 5.33
N LEU A 248 -19.86 -4.14 4.09
CA LEU A 248 -19.03 -5.12 3.40
C LEU A 248 -17.74 -5.41 4.17
N LEU A 249 -17.03 -4.35 4.58
CA LEU A 249 -15.78 -4.47 5.32
C LEU A 249 -15.99 -4.98 6.75
N GLN A 250 -17.07 -4.63 7.41
CA GLN A 250 -17.40 -5.19 8.72
C GLN A 250 -17.63 -6.70 8.65
N LYS A 251 -18.28 -7.16 7.58
CA LYS A 251 -18.56 -8.59 7.38
C LYS A 251 -17.34 -9.40 6.92
N HIS A 252 -16.51 -8.82 6.07
CA HIS A 252 -15.45 -9.52 5.34
C HIS A 252 -14.06 -8.92 5.52
N GLY A 253 -13.84 -8.03 6.50
CA GLY A 253 -12.64 -7.22 6.62
C GLY A 253 -11.33 -8.00 6.68
N GLU A 254 -11.30 -9.19 7.30
CA GLU A 254 -10.11 -10.04 7.33
C GLU A 254 -9.79 -10.67 5.97
N SER A 255 -10.82 -10.88 5.16
CA SER A 255 -10.72 -11.45 3.81
C SER A 255 -10.62 -10.37 2.72
N MET A 256 -10.92 -9.11 3.04
CA MET A 256 -10.81 -7.98 2.12
C MET A 256 -9.42 -7.35 2.28
N PHE A 257 -8.47 -7.75 1.45
CA PHE A 257 -7.08 -7.30 1.59
C PHE A 257 -6.87 -5.85 1.18
N ARG A 258 -7.54 -5.41 0.10
CA ARG A 258 -7.36 -4.05 -0.44
C ARG A 258 -8.65 -3.54 -1.06
N VAL A 259 -8.92 -2.27 -0.84
CA VAL A 259 -9.90 -1.47 -1.60
C VAL A 259 -9.21 -0.22 -2.07
N LYS A 260 -9.16 0.03 -3.37
CA LYS A 260 -8.55 1.24 -3.92
C LYS A 260 -9.37 1.72 -5.12
N GLY A 261 -9.57 3.04 -5.22
CA GLY A 261 -10.28 3.58 -6.37
C GLY A 261 -10.50 5.07 -6.31
N ILE A 262 -11.21 5.55 -7.34
CA ILE A 262 -11.76 6.89 -7.41
C ILE A 262 -13.28 6.78 -7.54
N VAL A 263 -13.98 7.73 -6.95
CA VAL A 263 -15.46 7.74 -6.92
C VAL A 263 -15.95 9.10 -7.40
N ASP A 264 -16.76 9.09 -8.45
CA ASP A 264 -17.56 10.25 -8.86
C ASP A 264 -18.81 10.33 -7.96
N VAL A 265 -18.96 11.44 -7.28
CA VAL A 265 -20.14 11.75 -6.45
C VAL A 265 -20.91 12.95 -6.99
N GLY A 266 -20.66 13.34 -8.24
CA GLY A 266 -21.31 14.48 -8.90
C GLY A 266 -20.70 15.83 -8.54
N GLU A 267 -19.61 15.87 -7.78
CA GLU A 267 -18.87 17.10 -7.43
C GLU A 267 -17.83 17.47 -8.49
N LEU A 268 -17.09 18.58 -8.28
CA LEU A 268 -16.07 19.06 -9.23
C LEU A 268 -14.91 18.10 -9.41
N GLY A 269 -14.56 17.35 -8.40
CA GLY A 269 -13.47 16.36 -8.42
C GLY A 269 -13.86 15.04 -7.79
N PRO A 270 -13.08 13.99 -8.01
CA PRO A 270 -13.36 12.67 -7.46
C PRO A 270 -12.97 12.54 -6.00
N ILE A 271 -13.53 11.52 -5.36
CA ILE A 271 -13.09 11.04 -4.05
C ILE A 271 -12.15 9.85 -4.25
N VAL A 272 -10.93 9.95 -3.70
CA VAL A 272 -9.98 8.84 -3.67
C VAL A 272 -10.28 7.95 -2.47
N LEU A 273 -10.46 6.66 -2.76
CA LEU A 273 -10.61 5.59 -1.77
C LEU A 273 -9.31 4.83 -1.63
N ASN A 274 -8.92 4.57 -0.41
CA ASN A 274 -7.79 3.73 -0.07
C ASN A 274 -8.11 2.94 1.20
N GLY A 275 -8.02 1.63 1.15
CA GLY A 275 -8.30 0.77 2.30
C GLY A 275 -7.46 -0.49 2.29
N VAL A 276 -7.08 -0.94 3.47
CA VAL A 276 -6.36 -2.20 3.71
C VAL A 276 -7.09 -2.96 4.80
N GLN A 277 -7.54 -4.16 4.48
CA GLN A 277 -8.40 -4.98 5.33
C GLN A 277 -9.69 -4.21 5.72
N HIS A 278 -10.04 -4.17 6.99
CA HIS A 278 -11.21 -3.46 7.51
C HIS A 278 -10.98 -1.94 7.71
N ILE A 279 -9.82 -1.43 7.30
CA ILE A 279 -9.42 -0.04 7.52
C ILE A 279 -9.57 0.73 6.22
N ILE A 280 -10.44 1.72 6.21
CA ILE A 280 -10.51 2.73 5.15
C ILE A 280 -9.74 3.97 5.63
N HIS A 281 -8.80 4.43 4.82
CA HIS A 281 -8.16 5.72 5.04
C HIS A 281 -9.21 6.84 4.91
N PRO A 282 -9.04 7.97 5.60
CA PRO A 282 -9.92 9.10 5.39
C PRO A 282 -10.03 9.43 3.89
N PRO A 283 -11.24 9.46 3.32
CA PRO A 283 -11.43 9.73 1.90
C PRO A 283 -10.83 11.07 1.51
N GLN A 284 -10.12 11.12 0.40
CA GLN A 284 -9.48 12.33 -0.08
C GLN A 284 -10.28 12.91 -1.25
N HIS A 285 -10.84 14.11 -1.07
CA HIS A 285 -11.51 14.86 -2.11
C HIS A 285 -10.46 15.60 -2.96
N LEU A 286 -10.40 15.28 -4.25
CA LEU A 286 -9.56 16.01 -5.19
C LEU A 286 -10.30 17.24 -5.71
N PRO A 287 -9.58 18.31 -6.10
CA PRO A 287 -10.20 19.55 -6.55
C PRO A 287 -10.87 19.43 -7.92
N ASP A 288 -10.41 18.50 -8.75
CA ASP A 288 -10.89 18.30 -10.12
C ASP A 288 -10.43 16.95 -10.69
N TRP A 289 -10.81 16.68 -11.97
CA TRP A 289 -10.56 15.46 -12.71
C TRP A 289 -9.36 15.57 -13.68
N ARG A 290 -8.51 16.59 -13.57
CA ARG A 290 -7.46 16.86 -14.59
C ARG A 290 -6.46 15.74 -14.79
N ASP A 291 -6.23 14.93 -13.76
CA ASP A 291 -5.29 13.81 -13.82
C ASP A 291 -5.94 12.50 -14.29
N TYR A 292 -7.20 12.55 -14.76
CA TYR A 292 -7.98 11.39 -15.17
C TYR A 292 -8.58 11.62 -16.55
N GLU A 293 -8.49 10.62 -17.42
CA GLU A 293 -8.98 10.70 -18.81
C GLU A 293 -10.51 10.70 -18.88
N GLU A 294 -11.15 9.97 -17.99
CA GLU A 294 -12.60 9.82 -17.93
C GLU A 294 -13.17 10.15 -16.54
N ARG A 295 -14.37 10.74 -16.54
CA ARG A 295 -15.12 11.01 -15.33
C ARG A 295 -16.04 9.83 -15.02
N ASN A 296 -15.50 8.82 -14.37
CA ASN A 296 -16.24 7.65 -13.90
C ASN A 296 -15.69 7.15 -12.56
N SER A 297 -16.51 6.37 -11.84
CA SER A 297 -16.03 5.72 -10.63
C SER A 297 -15.36 4.40 -10.98
N GLN A 298 -14.17 4.17 -10.42
CA GLN A 298 -13.38 2.97 -10.65
C GLN A 298 -12.84 2.45 -9.31
N ILE A 299 -13.22 1.22 -8.94
CA ILE A 299 -12.87 0.66 -7.64
C ILE A 299 -12.34 -0.76 -7.83
N VAL A 300 -11.17 -1.02 -7.26
CA VAL A 300 -10.52 -2.34 -7.23
C VAL A 300 -10.63 -2.93 -5.84
N PHE A 301 -11.07 -4.18 -5.78
CA PHE A 301 -11.10 -5.00 -4.58
C PHE A 301 -10.10 -6.15 -4.76
N ILE A 302 -9.27 -6.39 -3.75
CA ILE A 302 -8.42 -7.57 -3.64
C ILE A 302 -8.85 -8.33 -2.39
N MET A 303 -9.28 -9.57 -2.56
CA MET A 303 -9.92 -10.35 -1.52
C MET A 303 -9.46 -11.79 -1.52
N ARG A 304 -9.61 -12.46 -0.39
CA ARG A 304 -9.32 -13.89 -0.23
C ARG A 304 -10.57 -14.61 0.26
N ASP A 305 -10.85 -15.78 -0.34
CA ASP A 305 -12.00 -16.63 0.01
C ASP A 305 -13.37 -15.95 -0.17
N ILE A 306 -13.44 -14.84 -0.91
CA ILE A 306 -14.68 -14.15 -1.28
C ILE A 306 -14.82 -14.24 -2.79
N GLN A 307 -15.95 -14.79 -3.23
CA GLN A 307 -16.22 -14.82 -4.68
C GLN A 307 -16.72 -13.45 -5.15
N PRO A 308 -16.26 -12.93 -6.30
CA PRO A 308 -16.71 -11.67 -6.88
C PRO A 308 -18.23 -11.53 -6.94
N GLN A 309 -18.94 -12.64 -7.26
CA GLN A 309 -20.39 -12.68 -7.32
C GLN A 309 -21.09 -12.34 -6.00
N GLN A 310 -20.45 -12.58 -4.86
CA GLN A 310 -20.99 -12.21 -3.55
C GLN A 310 -20.95 -10.69 -3.33
N ILE A 311 -19.88 -10.03 -3.79
CA ILE A 311 -19.77 -8.57 -3.76
C ILE A 311 -20.85 -7.97 -4.65
N LEU A 312 -21.02 -8.52 -5.87
CA LEU A 312 -22.01 -8.07 -6.84
C LEU A 312 -23.43 -8.23 -6.33
N ALA A 313 -23.77 -9.38 -5.76
CA ALA A 313 -25.09 -9.60 -5.19
C ALA A 313 -25.38 -8.61 -4.05
N SER A 314 -24.37 -8.32 -3.23
CA SER A 314 -24.46 -7.31 -2.17
C SER A 314 -24.67 -5.90 -2.75
N LEU A 315 -23.89 -5.55 -3.79
CA LEU A 315 -23.98 -4.25 -4.44
C LEU A 315 -25.35 -4.06 -5.13
N ASN A 316 -25.82 -5.09 -5.85
CA ASN A 316 -27.12 -5.07 -6.51
C ASN A 316 -28.29 -4.87 -5.53
N ALA A 317 -28.17 -5.39 -4.29
CA ALA A 317 -29.17 -5.13 -3.25
C ALA A 317 -29.21 -3.65 -2.83
N PHE A 318 -28.13 -2.92 -3.00
CA PHE A 318 -28.01 -1.50 -2.68
C PHE A 318 -28.10 -0.58 -3.91
N GLN A 319 -28.17 -1.12 -5.14
CA GLN A 319 -28.08 -0.31 -6.36
C GLN A 319 -29.09 0.84 -6.43
N HIS A 320 -30.33 0.62 -5.99
CA HIS A 320 -31.37 1.65 -5.96
C HIS A 320 -31.09 2.79 -4.99
N LEU A 321 -30.27 2.55 -3.97
CA LEU A 321 -29.85 3.54 -2.98
C LEU A 321 -28.57 4.24 -3.41
N ILE A 322 -27.66 3.52 -4.09
CA ILE A 322 -26.37 4.03 -4.56
C ILE A 322 -26.55 4.98 -5.76
N GLY A 323 -27.66 4.86 -6.50
CA GLY A 323 -28.00 5.77 -7.59
C GLY A 323 -27.35 5.43 -8.96
N ALA A 324 -26.51 4.40 -9.01
CA ALA A 324 -25.84 3.97 -10.24
C ALA A 324 -25.78 2.45 -10.34
N GLU A 325 -25.87 1.94 -11.57
CA GLU A 325 -25.65 0.53 -11.87
C GLU A 325 -24.17 0.26 -12.07
N PRO A 326 -23.62 -0.82 -11.44
CA PRO A 326 -22.23 -1.20 -11.63
C PRO A 326 -22.03 -1.85 -13.02
N GLU A 327 -21.05 -1.41 -13.76
CA GLU A 327 -20.46 -2.18 -14.84
C GLU A 327 -19.26 -2.97 -14.31
N ILE A 328 -19.30 -4.28 -14.44
CA ILE A 328 -18.34 -5.15 -13.82
C ILE A 328 -17.32 -5.57 -14.85
N LYS A 329 -16.07 -5.23 -14.58
CA LYS A 329 -14.91 -5.82 -15.24
C LYS A 329 -14.28 -6.78 -14.24
N GLU A 330 -14.79 -8.02 -14.23
CA GLU A 330 -14.28 -9.07 -13.37
C GLU A 330 -12.92 -9.53 -13.88
N ILE A 331 -11.93 -9.47 -13.00
CA ILE A 331 -10.62 -10.05 -13.22
C ILE A 331 -10.43 -11.13 -12.17
N CYS A 332 -10.86 -12.34 -12.50
CA CYS A 332 -10.59 -13.51 -11.67
C CYS A 332 -9.23 -14.06 -12.11
N LEU A 333 -8.20 -13.85 -11.32
CA LEU A 333 -6.85 -14.26 -11.64
C LEU A 333 -6.32 -15.13 -10.51
N ASP A 334 -5.89 -16.33 -10.85
CA ASP A 334 -5.04 -17.11 -9.96
C ASP A 334 -3.59 -16.71 -10.22
N PRO A 335 -2.92 -15.99 -9.29
CA PRO A 335 -1.57 -15.48 -9.51
C PRO A 335 -0.50 -16.57 -9.49
N PHE A 336 -0.87 -17.84 -9.24
CA PHE A 336 0.04 -18.98 -9.10
C PHE A 336 -0.25 -20.14 -10.05
N ALA A 337 -1.12 -19.93 -11.04
CA ALA A 337 -1.40 -20.90 -12.11
C ALA A 337 -0.23 -21.08 -13.07
#